data_ed86dc7ff9b0ab682b82511a6c44f926
#
_entry.id   ed86dc7ff9b0ab682b82511a6c44f926
#
_cell.length_a   1.000
_cell.length_b   1.000
_cell.length_c   1.000
_cell.angle_alpha   90.00
_cell.angle_beta   90.00
_cell.angle_gamma   90.00
#
_symmetry.space_group_name_H-M   'P 1'
#
loop_
_entity.id
_entity.type
_entity.pdbx_description
1 polymer ?
#
loop_
_entity_poly.entity_id
_entity_poly.type
_entity_poly.pdbx_seq_one_letter_code
_entity_poly.pdbx_strand_id
1 'polypeptide(L)'
;MSKTHKNKTLASFLAVVLGGFGAHRFYLKGPLDRLGLLHLCALPLTGMVYGIAQEADPFFKLLPLIVSYVVAFLEALIIGLTSDEKWDAAHNAASGRTSKSNWVLALLLVATMLVGCTVLIASIARLFDLLYTGGAYG
;
A
#
# COMPACT_ATOMS: atom_id res chain seq x y z
N MET A 1 -9.51 -25.66 15.10
CA MET A 1 -9.81 -24.21 15.20
C MET A 1 -10.19 -23.70 13.83
N SER A 2 -11.41 -23.22 13.66
CA SER A 2 -11.82 -22.56 12.40
C SER A 2 -10.97 -21.31 12.21
N LYS A 3 -10.19 -21.23 11.13
CA LYS A 3 -9.45 -20.01 10.80
C LYS A 3 -10.44 -18.90 10.47
N THR A 4 -10.25 -17.73 11.04
CA THR A 4 -11.10 -16.56 10.81
C THR A 4 -11.15 -16.25 9.31
N HIS A 5 -12.36 -16.10 8.76
CA HIS A 5 -12.55 -15.72 7.36
C HIS A 5 -11.92 -14.35 7.07
N LYS A 6 -11.04 -14.26 6.08
CA LYS A 6 -10.38 -13.03 5.65
C LYS A 6 -11.24 -12.28 4.64
N ASN A 7 -11.63 -11.07 4.98
CA ASN A 7 -12.45 -10.22 4.12
C ASN A 7 -11.59 -9.47 3.10
N LYS A 8 -11.86 -9.68 1.81
CA LYS A 8 -11.11 -9.08 0.70
C LYS A 8 -11.27 -7.56 0.66
N THR A 9 -12.48 -7.04 0.86
CA THR A 9 -12.75 -5.60 0.89
C THR A 9 -11.99 -4.92 2.04
N LEU A 10 -11.99 -5.55 3.23
CA LEU A 10 -11.24 -5.03 4.38
C LEU A 10 -9.72 -5.06 4.11
N ALA A 11 -9.21 -6.13 3.51
CA ALA A 11 -7.80 -6.23 3.16
C ALA A 11 -7.38 -5.13 2.17
N SER A 12 -8.18 -4.88 1.12
CA SER A 12 -7.96 -3.79 0.16
C SER A 12 -8.04 -2.43 0.84
N PHE A 13 -9.02 -2.20 1.71
CA PHE A 13 -9.15 -0.95 2.47
C PHE A 13 -7.94 -0.69 3.37
N LEU A 14 -7.47 -1.71 4.09
CA LEU A 14 -6.26 -1.59 4.92
C LEU A 14 -5.02 -1.29 4.07
N ALA A 15 -4.93 -1.85 2.86
CA ALA A 15 -3.85 -1.55 1.95
C ALA A 15 -3.88 -0.09 1.46
N VAL A 16 -5.06 0.47 1.21
CA VAL A 16 -5.20 1.87 0.79
C VAL A 16 -4.88 2.86 1.91
N VAL A 17 -5.42 2.63 3.11
CA VAL A 17 -5.34 3.60 4.21
C VAL A 17 -4.05 3.45 5.03
N LEU A 18 -3.69 2.22 5.37
CA LEU A 18 -2.56 1.89 6.25
C LEU A 18 -1.51 1.00 5.56
N GLY A 19 -1.59 0.89 4.24
CA GLY A 19 -0.72 0.00 3.48
C GLY A 19 0.73 0.41 3.50
N GLY A 20 1.02 1.71 3.58
CA GLY A 20 2.38 2.22 3.75
C GLY A 20 3.10 1.71 5.00
N PHE A 21 2.34 1.22 5.99
CA PHE A 21 2.84 0.58 7.22
C PHE A 21 2.68 -0.95 7.21
N GLY A 22 2.18 -1.53 6.11
CA GLY A 22 2.02 -2.97 5.97
C GLY A 22 0.80 -3.58 6.67
N ALA A 23 -0.18 -2.78 7.13
CA ALA A 23 -1.32 -3.26 7.91
C ALA A 23 -2.12 -4.38 7.21
N HIS A 24 -2.35 -4.28 5.90
CA HIS A 24 -3.01 -5.31 5.11
C HIS A 24 -2.23 -6.63 5.10
N ARG A 25 -0.90 -6.58 5.07
CA ARG A 25 -0.02 -7.74 5.13
C ARG A 25 -0.13 -8.44 6.47
N PHE A 26 -0.07 -7.67 7.55
CA PHE A 26 -0.23 -8.22 8.90
C PHE A 26 -1.62 -8.81 9.12
N TYR A 27 -2.66 -8.20 8.55
CA TYR A 27 -4.00 -8.76 8.56
C TYR A 27 -4.07 -10.12 7.83
N LEU A 28 -3.41 -10.25 6.68
CA LEU A 28 -3.47 -11.46 5.84
C LEU A 28 -2.57 -12.58 6.34
N LYS A 29 -1.32 -12.28 6.66
CA LYS A 29 -0.25 -13.26 6.90
C LYS A 29 0.30 -13.25 8.33
N GLY A 30 -0.14 -12.30 9.14
CA GLY A 30 0.31 -12.16 10.54
C GLY A 30 1.49 -11.22 10.73
N PRO A 31 1.88 -10.99 12.01
CA PRO A 31 2.82 -9.91 12.37
C PRO A 31 4.27 -10.14 11.91
N LEU A 32 4.63 -11.35 11.52
CA LEU A 32 5.99 -11.70 11.06
C LEU A 32 6.10 -11.76 9.53
N ASP A 33 5.11 -11.26 8.78
CA ASP A 33 5.22 -11.21 7.32
C ASP A 33 6.35 -10.28 6.89
N ARG A 34 7.30 -10.83 6.10
CA ARG A 34 8.51 -10.11 5.67
C ARG A 34 8.19 -8.85 4.86
N LEU A 35 7.19 -8.90 4.00
CA LEU A 35 6.79 -7.75 3.20
C LEU A 35 6.04 -6.72 4.05
N GLY A 36 5.25 -7.15 5.04
CA GLY A 36 4.65 -6.26 6.02
C GLY A 36 5.70 -5.52 6.85
N LEU A 37 6.72 -6.23 7.29
CA LEU A 37 7.86 -5.63 8.00
C LEU A 37 8.66 -4.67 7.10
N LEU A 38 8.80 -4.98 5.82
CA LEU A 38 9.45 -4.08 4.86
C LEU A 38 8.70 -2.74 4.72
N HIS A 39 7.36 -2.78 4.61
CA HIS A 39 6.55 -1.56 4.66
C HIS A 39 6.73 -0.79 5.97
N LEU A 40 6.73 -1.50 7.10
CA LEU A 40 6.90 -0.88 8.41
C LEU A 40 8.27 -0.20 8.56
N CYS A 41 9.33 -0.74 7.94
CA CYS A 41 10.67 -0.15 7.91
C CYS A 41 10.71 1.23 7.21
N ALA A 42 9.73 1.58 6.38
CA ALA A 42 9.65 2.91 5.78
C ALA A 42 9.56 4.03 6.82
N LEU A 43 8.94 3.78 7.99
CA LEU A 43 8.85 4.75 9.10
C LEU A 43 10.21 5.12 9.70
N PRO A 44 10.97 4.16 10.27
CA PRO A 44 12.27 4.47 10.85
C PRO A 44 13.26 4.97 9.77
N LEU A 45 13.16 4.48 8.54
CA LEU A 45 13.99 4.97 7.44
C LEU A 45 13.68 6.43 7.11
N THR A 46 12.41 6.82 7.04
CA THR A 46 12.00 8.23 6.87
C THR A 46 12.52 9.08 8.02
N GLY A 47 12.37 8.63 9.27
CA GLY A 47 12.91 9.33 10.43
C GLY A 47 14.44 9.51 10.38
N MET A 48 15.15 8.49 9.93
CA MET A 48 16.62 8.56 9.73
C MET A 48 16.99 9.61 8.67
N VAL A 49 16.30 9.61 7.51
CA VAL A 49 16.55 10.60 6.45
C VAL A 49 16.28 12.02 6.96
N TYR A 50 15.20 12.24 7.73
CA TYR A 50 14.94 13.54 8.36
C TYR A 50 16.05 13.98 9.31
N GLY A 51 16.64 13.08 10.06
CA GLY A 51 17.72 13.40 11.00
C GLY A 51 19.06 13.69 10.31
N ILE A 52 19.38 12.98 9.23
CA ILE A 52 20.69 13.07 8.55
C ILE A 52 20.67 14.14 7.47
N ALA A 53 19.62 14.23 6.66
CA ALA A 53 19.53 15.09 5.49
C ALA A 53 18.66 16.33 5.77
N GLN A 54 19.03 17.13 6.77
CA GLN A 54 18.24 18.27 7.23
C GLN A 54 17.98 19.32 6.13
N GLU A 55 18.95 19.57 5.28
CA GLU A 55 18.87 20.53 4.16
C GLU A 55 18.21 19.96 2.89
N ALA A 56 17.92 18.66 2.85
CA ALA A 56 17.29 18.05 1.68
C ALA A 56 15.83 18.50 1.53
N ASP A 57 15.35 18.53 0.27
CA ASP A 57 13.94 18.80 -0.02
C ASP A 57 13.03 17.81 0.72
N PRO A 58 11.87 18.26 1.24
CA PRO A 58 10.91 17.40 1.95
C PRO A 58 10.49 16.16 1.16
N PHE A 59 10.45 16.24 -0.17
CA PHE A 59 10.15 15.07 -1.02
C PHE A 59 11.15 13.93 -0.80
N PHE A 60 12.47 14.22 -0.79
CA PHE A 60 13.49 13.19 -0.55
C PHE A 60 13.41 12.62 0.87
N LYS A 61 13.06 13.47 1.85
CA LYS A 61 12.86 13.02 3.24
C LYS A 61 11.70 12.03 3.37
N LEU A 62 10.63 12.24 2.61
CA LEU A 62 9.43 11.39 2.62
C LEU A 62 9.50 10.23 1.62
N LEU A 63 10.52 10.17 0.78
CA LEU A 63 10.62 9.20 -0.31
C LEU A 63 10.44 7.75 0.14
N PRO A 64 11.02 7.26 1.27
CA PRO A 64 10.80 5.89 1.71
C PRO A 64 9.31 5.60 1.97
N LEU A 65 8.60 6.53 2.57
CA LEU A 65 7.18 6.40 2.86
C LEU A 65 6.33 6.50 1.60
N ILE A 66 6.67 7.42 0.67
CA ILE A 66 5.99 7.56 -0.63
C ILE A 66 6.09 6.24 -1.42
N VAL A 67 7.29 5.67 -1.52
CA VAL A 67 7.52 4.39 -2.22
C VAL A 67 6.69 3.28 -1.56
N SER A 68 6.68 3.21 -0.23
CA SER A 68 5.90 2.22 0.51
C SER A 68 4.40 2.34 0.21
N TYR A 69 3.84 3.56 0.16
CA TYR A 69 2.43 3.76 -0.19
C TYR A 69 2.13 3.45 -1.65
N VAL A 70 2.99 3.80 -2.59
CA VAL A 70 2.80 3.45 -4.02
C VAL A 70 2.74 1.93 -4.19
N VAL A 71 3.63 1.18 -3.53
CA VAL A 71 3.59 -0.29 -3.53
C VAL A 71 2.30 -0.80 -2.89
N ALA A 72 1.87 -0.22 -1.78
CA ALA A 72 0.64 -0.61 -1.09
C ALA A 72 -0.63 -0.38 -1.94
N PHE A 73 -0.67 0.69 -2.74
CA PHE A 73 -1.77 0.92 -3.70
C PHE A 73 -1.81 -0.16 -4.78
N LEU A 74 -0.66 -0.58 -5.30
CA LEU A 74 -0.58 -1.71 -6.24
C LEU A 74 -1.06 -3.01 -5.58
N GLU A 75 -0.65 -3.27 -4.35
CA GLU A 75 -1.11 -4.43 -3.59
C GLU A 75 -2.63 -4.39 -3.32
N ALA A 76 -3.19 -3.21 -3.03
CA ALA A 76 -4.64 -3.04 -2.87
C ALA A 76 -5.40 -3.41 -4.15
N LEU A 77 -4.88 -3.00 -5.32
CA LEU A 77 -5.46 -3.36 -6.62
C LEU A 77 -5.34 -4.87 -6.88
N ILE A 78 -4.18 -5.47 -6.63
CA ILE A 78 -3.97 -6.92 -6.77
C ILE A 78 -4.95 -7.70 -5.89
N ILE A 79 -5.08 -7.32 -4.62
CA ILE A 79 -6.00 -7.94 -3.66
C ILE A 79 -7.45 -7.83 -4.17
N GLY A 80 -7.88 -6.63 -4.51
CA GLY A 80 -9.27 -6.37 -4.87
C GLY A 80 -9.68 -6.97 -6.22
N LEU A 81 -8.76 -7.02 -7.20
CA LEU A 81 -9.00 -7.60 -8.53
C LEU A 81 -8.84 -9.13 -8.56
N THR A 82 -8.32 -9.75 -7.51
CA THR A 82 -8.27 -11.21 -7.40
C THR A 82 -9.70 -11.78 -7.39
N SER A 83 -9.99 -12.80 -8.20
CA SER A 83 -11.32 -13.44 -8.21
C SER A 83 -11.66 -14.05 -6.84
N ASP A 84 -12.95 -14.13 -6.51
CA ASP A 84 -13.39 -14.62 -5.19
C ASP A 84 -12.94 -16.06 -4.95
N GLU A 85 -12.95 -16.90 -5.99
CA GLU A 85 -12.51 -18.30 -5.90
C GLU A 85 -11.01 -18.39 -5.58
N LYS A 86 -10.17 -17.59 -6.25
CA LYS A 86 -8.72 -17.55 -6.00
C LYS A 86 -8.42 -16.98 -4.62
N TRP A 87 -9.18 -15.97 -4.21
CA TRP A 87 -9.06 -15.38 -2.88
C TRP A 87 -9.36 -16.41 -1.79
N ASP A 88 -10.49 -17.11 -1.91
CA ASP A 88 -10.92 -18.11 -0.94
C ASP A 88 -9.96 -19.30 -0.91
N ALA A 89 -9.47 -19.76 -2.04
CA ALA A 89 -8.46 -20.81 -2.09
C ALA A 89 -7.17 -20.41 -1.36
N ALA A 90 -6.75 -19.14 -1.47
CA ALA A 90 -5.52 -18.65 -0.86
C ALA A 90 -5.65 -18.33 0.64
N HIS A 91 -6.80 -17.78 1.07
CA HIS A 91 -6.93 -17.18 2.40
C HIS A 91 -8.02 -17.82 3.26
N ASN A 92 -9.03 -18.45 2.66
CA ASN A 92 -10.25 -18.90 3.32
C ASN A 92 -10.55 -20.39 3.16
N ALA A 93 -9.64 -21.21 2.62
CA ALA A 93 -9.85 -22.63 2.33
C ALA A 93 -10.40 -23.43 3.54
N ALA A 94 -10.06 -23.04 4.76
CA ALA A 94 -10.51 -23.71 5.98
C ALA A 94 -11.68 -23.00 6.70
N SER A 95 -12.26 -21.95 6.10
CA SER A 95 -13.30 -21.15 6.77
C SER A 95 -14.73 -21.65 6.53
N GLY A 96 -14.93 -22.48 5.51
CA GLY A 96 -16.25 -22.96 5.08
C GLY A 96 -17.19 -21.86 4.54
N ARG A 97 -16.67 -20.66 4.31
CA ARG A 97 -17.43 -19.51 3.78
C ARG A 97 -16.84 -19.08 2.44
N THR A 98 -17.73 -18.61 1.54
CA THR A 98 -17.33 -18.01 0.25
C THR A 98 -17.33 -16.51 0.32
N SER A 99 -16.31 -15.91 -0.27
CA SER A 99 -16.23 -14.45 -0.46
C SER A 99 -17.16 -14.01 -1.59
N LYS A 100 -17.69 -12.78 -1.48
CA LYS A 100 -18.43 -12.14 -2.56
C LYS A 100 -17.93 -10.70 -2.71
N SER A 101 -17.43 -10.39 -3.88
CA SER A 101 -17.10 -9.03 -4.26
C SER A 101 -18.36 -8.17 -4.31
N ASN A 102 -18.26 -6.94 -3.84
CA ASN A 102 -19.39 -6.02 -3.74
C ASN A 102 -19.06 -4.66 -4.39
N TRP A 103 -20.06 -3.82 -4.55
CA TRP A 103 -19.91 -2.50 -5.17
C TRP A 103 -18.97 -1.57 -4.35
N VAL A 104 -18.89 -1.75 -3.02
CA VAL A 104 -17.98 -1.00 -2.16
C VAL A 104 -16.53 -1.29 -2.54
N LEU A 105 -16.20 -2.57 -2.77
CA LEU A 105 -14.89 -2.96 -3.28
C LEU A 105 -14.60 -2.31 -4.64
N ALA A 106 -15.56 -2.31 -5.55
CA ALA A 106 -15.40 -1.68 -6.86
C ALA A 106 -15.10 -0.17 -6.74
N LEU A 107 -15.86 0.57 -5.94
CA LEU A 107 -15.58 1.98 -5.67
C LEU A 107 -14.21 2.20 -5.03
N LEU A 108 -13.85 1.36 -4.06
CA LEU A 108 -12.53 1.43 -3.41
C LEU A 108 -11.41 1.25 -4.44
N LEU A 109 -11.53 0.30 -5.37
CA LEU A 109 -10.53 0.06 -6.40
C LEU A 109 -10.43 1.22 -7.40
N VAL A 110 -11.56 1.80 -7.81
CA VAL A 110 -11.56 3.00 -8.68
C VAL A 110 -10.87 4.17 -7.97
N ALA A 111 -11.22 4.44 -6.72
CA ALA A 111 -10.57 5.48 -5.92
C ALA A 111 -9.08 5.21 -5.75
N THR A 112 -8.69 3.97 -5.47
CA THR A 112 -7.29 3.55 -5.35
C THR A 112 -6.51 3.77 -6.63
N MET A 113 -7.11 3.44 -7.77
CA MET A 113 -6.49 3.64 -9.08
C MET A 113 -6.26 5.14 -9.36
N LEU A 114 -7.28 5.98 -9.11
CA LEU A 114 -7.17 7.43 -9.31
C LEU A 114 -6.11 8.06 -8.40
N VAL A 115 -6.18 7.78 -7.10
CA VAL A 115 -5.22 8.32 -6.11
C VAL A 115 -3.83 7.77 -6.37
N GLY A 116 -3.69 6.46 -6.57
CA GLY A 116 -2.41 5.80 -6.78
C GLY A 116 -1.70 6.30 -8.04
N CYS A 117 -2.42 6.44 -9.16
CA CYS A 117 -1.86 7.02 -10.40
C CYS A 117 -1.46 8.48 -10.19
N THR A 118 -2.28 9.28 -9.50
CA THR A 118 -1.96 10.68 -9.20
C THR A 118 -0.70 10.79 -8.34
N VAL A 119 -0.60 10.02 -7.26
CA VAL A 119 0.59 10.01 -6.39
C VAL A 119 1.83 9.57 -7.16
N LEU A 120 1.73 8.51 -7.98
CA LEU A 120 2.84 8.01 -8.77
C LEU A 120 3.33 9.06 -9.78
N ILE A 121 2.43 9.64 -10.56
CA ILE A 121 2.75 10.66 -11.59
C ILE A 121 3.34 11.91 -10.92
N ALA A 122 2.71 12.40 -9.85
CA ALA A 122 3.20 13.56 -9.11
C ALA A 122 4.59 13.31 -8.51
N SER A 123 4.83 12.11 -7.98
CA SER A 123 6.13 11.74 -7.42
C SER A 123 7.22 11.67 -8.50
N ILE A 124 6.92 11.11 -9.65
CA ILE A 124 7.85 11.05 -10.79
C ILE A 124 8.12 12.47 -11.29
N ALA A 125 7.10 13.29 -11.47
CA ALA A 125 7.25 14.70 -11.92
C ALA A 125 8.10 15.49 -10.94
N ARG A 126 7.85 15.38 -9.63
CA ARG A 126 8.65 16.07 -8.61
C ARG A 126 10.09 15.57 -8.57
N LEU A 127 10.31 14.28 -8.71
CA LEU A 127 11.66 13.72 -8.79
C LEU A 127 12.45 14.31 -9.95
N PHE A 128 11.85 14.38 -11.14
CA PHE A 128 12.51 14.99 -12.31
C PHE A 128 12.74 16.49 -12.14
N ASP A 129 11.77 17.23 -11.60
CA ASP A 129 11.94 18.65 -11.31
C ASP A 129 13.13 18.87 -10.37
N LEU A 130 13.23 18.15 -9.26
CA LEU A 130 14.33 18.29 -8.32
C LEU A 130 15.69 17.91 -8.92
N LEU A 131 15.73 16.87 -9.75
CA LEU A 131 16.99 16.38 -10.34
C LEU A 131 17.50 17.27 -11.48
N TYR A 132 16.61 17.86 -12.29
CA TYR A 132 17.01 18.59 -13.51
C TYR A 132 16.91 20.09 -13.39
N THR A 133 16.04 20.63 -12.55
CA THR A 133 15.81 22.08 -12.40
C THR A 133 16.13 22.62 -11.00
N GLY A 134 16.45 21.73 -10.05
CA GLY A 134 16.64 22.10 -8.66
C GLY A 134 15.35 22.49 -7.94
N GLY A 135 14.19 22.10 -8.47
CA GLY A 135 12.89 22.39 -7.86
C GLY A 135 12.26 23.71 -8.32
N ALA A 136 12.58 24.16 -9.53
CA ALA A 136 12.07 25.44 -10.04
C ALA A 136 10.56 25.49 -10.30
N TYR A 137 9.90 24.33 -10.42
CA TYR A 137 8.48 24.21 -10.77
C TYR A 137 7.59 23.70 -9.63
N GLY A 138 8.06 23.56 -8.41
CA GLY A 138 7.23 23.06 -7.30
C GLY A 138 7.63 23.47 -5.91
#